data_d9515e5319f9c6810d9d16e7e1244930
#
_entry.id   d9515e5319f9c6810d9d16e7e1244930
#
_cell.length_a   1.000
_cell.length_b   1.000
_cell.length_c   1.000
_cell.angle_alpha   90.00
_cell.angle_beta   90.00
_cell.angle_gamma   90.00
#
_symmetry.space_group_name_H-M   'P 1'
#
loop_
_entity.id
_entity.type
_entity.pdbx_description
1 polymer ?
#
loop_
_entity_poly.entity_id
_entity_poly.type
_entity_poly.pdbx_seq_one_letter_code
_entity_poly.pdbx_strand_id
1 'polypeptide(L)'
;LNRIDKNSLSFDDQINLELLQHEVLDELSTVRFQSYLNPILSDWGFHASLAGRANATIRKKKEAEAYLRLLNDIPRYVQEHLTLMRKGLDVGISQPKAILHGYEATYRQHMVDSIENSVFWKPFQKKPAAITADDWRNLQERARLSIQKNVIGSYQAIDSFFANEYLPRTRTTLGASHFPNGKAFYEDRVRHYTTTSMSAEEVYAIGLKEVERIKRAMDSVIR
;
A
#
# COMPACT_ATOMS: atom_id res chain seq x y z
N LEU A 1 -19.60 -1.74 19.09
CA LEU A 1 -19.59 -3.20 19.03
C LEU A 1 -19.76 -3.83 20.41
N ASN A 2 -19.10 -3.33 21.45
CA ASN A 2 -19.16 -3.89 22.83
C ASN A 2 -20.55 -3.86 23.50
N ARG A 3 -21.56 -3.19 22.90
CA ARG A 3 -22.95 -3.14 23.39
C ARG A 3 -23.85 -4.21 22.76
N ILE A 4 -23.34 -4.98 21.81
CA ILE A 4 -24.09 -6.04 21.15
C ILE A 4 -24.05 -7.27 22.06
N ASP A 5 -25.23 -7.77 22.42
CA ASP A 5 -25.31 -9.05 23.16
C ASP A 5 -25.04 -10.19 22.19
N LYS A 6 -23.85 -10.78 22.32
CA LYS A 6 -23.39 -11.88 21.48
C LYS A 6 -24.31 -13.11 21.58
N ASN A 7 -24.89 -13.36 22.73
CA ASN A 7 -25.75 -14.52 22.95
C ASN A 7 -27.09 -14.42 22.24
N SER A 8 -27.50 -13.20 21.85
CA SER A 8 -28.73 -12.97 21.08
C SER A 8 -28.55 -13.18 19.56
N LEU A 9 -27.31 -13.38 19.10
CA LEU A 9 -26.98 -13.53 17.70
C LEU A 9 -26.99 -14.99 17.24
N SER A 10 -27.28 -15.23 15.96
CA SER A 10 -27.04 -16.52 15.31
C SER A 10 -25.53 -16.85 15.34
N PHE A 11 -25.19 -18.14 15.16
CA PHE A 11 -23.78 -18.57 15.10
C PHE A 11 -22.98 -17.82 14.02
N ASP A 12 -23.54 -17.64 12.83
CA ASP A 12 -22.89 -16.92 11.74
C ASP A 12 -22.71 -15.43 12.07
N ASP A 13 -23.68 -14.80 12.74
CA ASP A 13 -23.56 -13.41 13.15
C ASP A 13 -22.56 -13.23 14.30
N GLN A 14 -22.38 -14.23 15.17
CA GLN A 14 -21.32 -14.22 16.18
C GLN A 14 -19.93 -14.21 15.52
N ILE A 15 -19.73 -15.05 14.50
CA ILE A 15 -18.48 -15.07 13.71
C ILE A 15 -18.27 -13.72 13.02
N ASN A 16 -19.30 -13.19 12.35
CA ASN A 16 -19.22 -11.89 11.70
C ASN A 16 -18.87 -10.76 12.69
N LEU A 17 -19.44 -10.80 13.88
CA LEU A 17 -19.12 -9.84 14.94
C LEU A 17 -17.65 -9.94 15.38
N GLU A 18 -17.13 -11.15 15.57
CA GLU A 18 -15.72 -11.38 15.95
C GLU A 18 -14.76 -10.92 14.86
N LEU A 19 -15.04 -11.22 13.60
CA LEU A 19 -14.25 -10.73 12.48
C LEU A 19 -14.26 -9.20 12.41
N LEU A 20 -15.43 -8.58 12.53
CA LEU A 20 -15.53 -7.12 12.54
C LEU A 20 -14.79 -6.51 13.74
N GLN A 21 -14.85 -7.13 14.92
CA GLN A 21 -14.10 -6.66 16.08
C GLN A 21 -12.59 -6.76 15.84
N HIS A 22 -12.11 -7.84 15.22
CA HIS A 22 -10.70 -8.02 14.86
C HIS A 22 -10.23 -6.93 13.89
N GLU A 23 -10.97 -6.67 12.82
CA GLU A 23 -10.66 -5.61 11.85
C GLU A 23 -10.62 -4.21 12.49
N VAL A 24 -11.61 -3.90 13.34
CA VAL A 24 -11.64 -2.60 14.04
C VAL A 24 -10.44 -2.44 15.00
N LEU A 25 -10.04 -3.51 15.69
CA LEU A 25 -8.86 -3.48 16.56
C LEU A 25 -7.57 -3.30 15.77
N ASP A 26 -7.47 -3.87 14.56
CA ASP A 26 -6.31 -3.67 13.69
C ASP A 26 -6.22 -2.24 13.18
N GLU A 27 -7.33 -1.65 12.76
CA GLU A 27 -7.39 -0.23 12.38
C GLU A 27 -7.00 0.70 13.55
N LEU A 28 -7.47 0.40 14.77
CA LEU A 28 -7.07 1.15 15.96
C LEU A 28 -5.57 0.99 16.26
N SER A 29 -5.00 -0.19 16.00
CA SER A 29 -3.56 -0.44 16.10
C SER A 29 -2.76 0.43 15.13
N THR A 30 -3.23 0.59 13.90
CA THR A 30 -2.65 1.48 12.90
C THR A 30 -2.54 2.93 13.40
N VAL A 31 -3.57 3.41 14.11
CA VAL A 31 -3.55 4.74 14.74
C VAL A 31 -2.60 4.77 15.95
N ARG A 32 -2.68 3.76 16.83
CA ARG A 32 -1.87 3.66 18.05
C ARG A 32 -0.37 3.68 17.77
N PHE A 33 0.06 2.93 16.78
CA PHE A 33 1.47 2.80 16.40
C PHE A 33 1.88 3.73 15.27
N GLN A 34 0.96 4.57 14.78
CA GLN A 34 1.19 5.54 13.72
C GLN A 34 1.78 4.92 12.43
N SER A 35 1.46 3.66 12.14
CA SER A 35 2.00 2.95 10.98
C SER A 35 1.59 3.60 9.65
N TYR A 36 0.51 4.38 9.63
CA TYR A 36 0.08 5.20 8.49
C TYR A 36 1.12 6.27 8.08
N LEU A 37 2.09 6.59 8.95
CA LEU A 37 3.20 7.49 8.62
C LEU A 37 4.26 6.84 7.70
N ASN A 38 4.15 5.53 7.47
CA ASN A 38 5.06 4.77 6.62
C ASN A 38 4.26 3.92 5.61
N PRO A 39 3.58 4.56 4.63
CA PRO A 39 2.66 3.92 3.70
C PRO A 39 3.39 3.17 2.56
N ILE A 40 4.52 2.55 2.87
CA ILE A 40 5.34 1.76 1.93
C ILE A 40 5.81 0.46 2.58
N LEU A 41 6.00 -0.57 1.74
CA LEU A 41 6.64 -1.84 2.08
C LEU A 41 7.92 -2.01 1.25
N SER A 42 8.51 -3.21 1.24
CA SER A 42 9.73 -3.51 0.47
C SER A 42 9.55 -3.43 -1.05
N ASP A 43 8.36 -3.69 -1.55
CA ASP A 43 8.01 -3.81 -2.97
C ASP A 43 6.68 -3.14 -3.34
N TRP A 44 5.99 -2.57 -2.37
CA TRP A 44 4.68 -1.95 -2.50
C TRP A 44 4.62 -0.60 -1.80
N GLY A 45 3.65 0.23 -2.18
CA GLY A 45 3.40 1.49 -1.52
C GLY A 45 2.23 2.25 -2.13
N PHE A 46 1.90 3.40 -1.55
CA PHE A 46 0.80 4.25 -2.00
C PHE A 46 0.86 4.59 -3.51
N HIS A 47 2.08 4.71 -4.07
CA HIS A 47 2.31 5.00 -5.49
C HIS A 47 1.94 3.82 -6.41
N ALA A 48 2.10 2.57 -5.95
CA ALA A 48 1.68 1.38 -6.69
C ALA A 48 0.14 1.27 -6.77
N SER A 49 -0.56 1.67 -5.70
CA SER A 49 -2.02 1.74 -5.68
C SER A 49 -2.56 2.73 -6.72
N LEU A 50 -1.83 3.81 -7.02
CA LEU A 50 -2.17 4.74 -8.10
C LEU A 50 -2.14 4.06 -9.47
N ALA A 51 -1.07 3.31 -9.77
CA ALA A 51 -0.93 2.60 -11.04
C ALA A 51 -2.05 1.57 -11.25
N GLY A 52 -2.53 0.93 -10.18
CA GLY A 52 -3.69 0.03 -10.23
C GLY A 52 -4.97 0.70 -10.75
N ARG A 53 -5.14 1.99 -10.53
CA ARG A 53 -6.29 2.77 -11.03
C ARG A 53 -6.24 3.04 -12.54
N ALA A 54 -5.11 2.82 -13.18
CA ALA A 54 -4.95 2.92 -14.64
C ALA A 54 -5.75 1.87 -15.43
N ASN A 55 -6.25 0.83 -14.78
CA ASN A 55 -7.10 -0.20 -15.40
C ASN A 55 -8.58 0.21 -15.54
N ALA A 56 -8.89 1.50 -15.44
CA ALA A 56 -10.25 2.02 -15.63
C ALA A 56 -10.79 1.71 -17.05
N THR A 57 -12.07 1.35 -17.11
CA THR A 57 -12.76 1.15 -18.39
C THR A 57 -13.66 2.36 -18.70
N ILE A 58 -13.45 3.00 -19.82
CA ILE A 58 -14.26 4.12 -20.29
C ILE A 58 -15.27 3.61 -21.33
N ARG A 59 -16.57 3.76 -21.06
CA ARG A 59 -17.67 3.44 -21.98
C ARG A 59 -18.48 4.67 -22.37
N LYS A 60 -18.53 5.69 -21.48
CA LYS A 60 -19.32 6.91 -21.62
C LYS A 60 -18.50 8.14 -21.26
N LYS A 61 -18.86 9.29 -21.78
CA LYS A 61 -18.21 10.59 -21.49
C LYS A 61 -18.08 10.87 -19.99
N LYS A 62 -19.11 10.56 -19.19
CA LYS A 62 -19.09 10.74 -17.73
C LYS A 62 -17.96 9.95 -17.05
N GLU A 63 -17.65 8.75 -17.53
CA GLU A 63 -16.57 7.92 -16.99
C GLU A 63 -15.19 8.49 -17.34
N ALA A 64 -15.03 8.98 -18.59
CA ALA A 64 -13.82 9.69 -18.99
C ALA A 64 -13.57 10.96 -18.17
N GLU A 65 -14.60 11.75 -17.91
CA GLU A 65 -14.52 12.94 -17.06
C GLU A 65 -14.19 12.57 -15.60
N ALA A 66 -14.74 11.46 -15.09
CA ALA A 66 -14.40 10.96 -13.76
C ALA A 66 -12.93 10.52 -13.68
N TYR A 67 -12.43 9.85 -14.72
CA TYR A 67 -11.02 9.44 -14.77
C TYR A 67 -10.09 10.66 -14.90
N LEU A 68 -10.44 11.69 -15.66
CA LEU A 68 -9.70 12.95 -15.73
C LEU A 68 -9.63 13.65 -14.36
N ARG A 69 -10.72 13.65 -13.60
CA ARG A 69 -10.69 14.20 -12.23
C ARG A 69 -9.72 13.41 -11.33
N LEU A 70 -9.71 12.08 -11.45
CA LEU A 70 -8.74 11.25 -10.73
C LEU A 70 -7.30 11.62 -11.10
N LEU A 71 -6.97 11.73 -12.41
CA LEU A 71 -5.64 12.13 -12.86
C LEU A 71 -5.23 13.50 -12.31
N ASN A 72 -6.17 14.44 -12.24
CA ASN A 72 -5.93 15.79 -11.73
C ASN A 72 -5.76 15.83 -10.20
N ASP A 73 -6.27 14.84 -9.47
CA ASP A 73 -6.16 14.75 -8.01
C ASP A 73 -4.88 14.02 -7.54
N ILE A 74 -4.18 13.32 -8.44
CA ILE A 74 -2.95 12.59 -8.12
C ILE A 74 -1.90 13.46 -7.38
N PRO A 75 -1.63 14.72 -7.79
CA PRO A 75 -0.64 15.55 -7.08
C PRO A 75 -0.99 15.77 -5.61
N ARG A 76 -2.28 16.02 -5.30
CA ARG A 76 -2.75 16.18 -3.91
C ARG A 76 -2.52 14.89 -3.12
N TYR A 77 -2.98 13.76 -3.67
CA TYR A 77 -2.81 12.44 -3.04
C TYR A 77 -1.34 12.12 -2.75
N VAL A 78 -0.46 12.33 -3.72
CA VAL A 78 0.99 12.11 -3.54
C VAL A 78 1.55 13.04 -2.46
N GLN A 79 1.24 14.32 -2.51
CA GLN A 79 1.76 15.30 -1.55
C GLN A 79 1.30 15.01 -0.11
N GLU A 80 0.08 14.52 0.09
CA GLU A 80 -0.41 14.09 1.40
C GLU A 80 0.43 12.92 1.95
N HIS A 81 0.72 11.91 1.12
CA HIS A 81 1.56 10.78 1.53
C HIS A 81 3.00 11.18 1.81
N LEU A 82 3.60 12.03 0.97
CA LEU A 82 4.94 12.54 1.23
C LEU A 82 5.00 13.36 2.54
N THR A 83 3.94 14.11 2.85
CA THR A 83 3.83 14.84 4.11
C THR A 83 3.75 13.89 5.32
N LEU A 84 2.97 12.81 5.22
CA LEU A 84 2.92 11.77 6.25
C LEU A 84 4.28 11.09 6.44
N MET A 85 4.98 10.76 5.35
CA MET A 85 6.30 10.15 5.40
C MET A 85 7.36 11.07 6.01
N ARG A 86 7.30 12.39 5.75
CA ARG A 86 8.16 13.36 6.44
C ARG A 86 7.93 13.35 7.95
N LYS A 87 6.66 13.38 8.38
CA LYS A 87 6.31 13.23 9.81
C LYS A 87 6.83 11.91 10.38
N GLY A 88 6.74 10.83 9.61
CA GLY A 88 7.31 9.53 10.00
C GLY A 88 8.82 9.62 10.24
N LEU A 89 9.58 10.24 9.33
CA LEU A 89 11.01 10.48 9.51
C LEU A 89 11.33 11.30 10.78
N ASP A 90 10.51 12.31 11.07
CA ASP A 90 10.70 13.17 12.24
C ASP A 90 10.50 12.43 13.56
N VAL A 91 9.65 11.41 13.59
CA VAL A 91 9.37 10.58 14.78
C VAL A 91 10.07 9.21 14.77
N GLY A 92 10.95 8.95 13.80
CA GLY A 92 11.70 7.69 13.71
C GLY A 92 10.94 6.51 13.11
N ILE A 93 9.83 6.77 12.43
CA ILE A 93 9.04 5.75 11.72
C ILE A 93 9.41 5.78 10.23
N SER A 94 10.23 4.82 9.82
CA SER A 94 10.64 4.65 8.42
C SER A 94 10.96 3.19 8.12
N GLN A 95 11.02 2.80 6.84
CA GLN A 95 11.57 1.51 6.47
C GLN A 95 13.09 1.44 6.74
N PRO A 96 13.65 0.26 7.00
CA PRO A 96 15.10 0.09 7.06
C PRO A 96 15.73 0.37 5.70
N LYS A 97 16.86 1.06 5.68
CA LYS A 97 17.58 1.38 4.43
C LYS A 97 17.90 0.14 3.59
N ALA A 98 18.21 -0.98 4.25
CA ALA A 98 18.59 -2.22 3.60
C ALA A 98 17.52 -2.80 2.66
N ILE A 99 16.22 -2.61 2.97
CA ILE A 99 15.13 -3.15 2.13
C ILE A 99 14.72 -2.21 0.99
N LEU A 100 15.32 -1.03 0.90
CA LEU A 100 14.99 -0.02 -0.11
C LEU A 100 15.94 -0.06 -1.31
N HIS A 101 16.86 -1.01 -1.36
CA HIS A 101 17.73 -1.20 -2.52
C HIS A 101 16.90 -1.67 -3.72
N GLY A 102 16.95 -0.90 -4.82
CA GLY A 102 16.14 -1.19 -6.02
C GLY A 102 14.68 -0.72 -5.93
N TYR A 103 14.27 -0.13 -4.81
CA TYR A 103 12.89 0.33 -4.62
C TYR A 103 12.47 1.41 -5.63
N GLU A 104 13.43 2.18 -6.15
CA GLU A 104 13.20 3.19 -7.17
C GLU A 104 12.56 2.65 -8.45
N ALA A 105 12.76 1.38 -8.78
CA ALA A 105 12.12 0.75 -9.93
C ALA A 105 10.59 0.74 -9.81
N THR A 106 10.04 0.70 -8.58
CA THR A 106 8.58 0.66 -8.34
C THR A 106 7.85 1.92 -8.77
N TYR A 107 8.54 3.06 -8.84
CA TYR A 107 7.96 4.35 -9.23
C TYR A 107 8.58 4.96 -10.50
N ARG A 108 9.88 4.74 -10.79
CA ARG A 108 10.55 5.29 -11.98
C ARG A 108 9.99 4.75 -13.29
N GLN A 109 9.45 3.53 -13.31
CA GLN A 109 8.78 2.96 -14.47
C GLN A 109 7.58 3.80 -14.98
N HIS A 110 7.06 4.72 -14.15
CA HIS A 110 5.96 5.61 -14.50
C HIS A 110 6.40 6.99 -15.00
N MET A 111 7.71 7.27 -15.00
CA MET A 111 8.32 8.48 -15.55
C MET A 111 8.71 8.25 -17.01
N VAL A 112 7.70 8.05 -17.84
CA VAL A 112 7.86 7.71 -19.26
C VAL A 112 8.14 8.95 -20.13
N ASP A 113 8.92 8.76 -21.19
CA ASP A 113 9.24 9.81 -22.16
C ASP A 113 8.08 10.12 -23.14
N SER A 114 7.23 9.12 -23.39
CA SER A 114 6.04 9.26 -24.26
C SER A 114 4.78 8.89 -23.47
N ILE A 115 3.75 9.71 -23.60
CA ILE A 115 2.44 9.51 -22.95
C ILE A 115 1.83 8.16 -23.35
N GLU A 116 2.05 7.72 -24.58
CA GLU A 116 1.56 6.45 -25.12
C GLU A 116 2.07 5.24 -24.35
N ASN A 117 3.26 5.36 -23.73
CA ASN A 117 3.89 4.33 -22.92
C ASN A 117 3.37 4.35 -21.46
N SER A 118 2.65 5.39 -21.06
CA SER A 118 2.07 5.46 -19.73
C SER A 118 0.92 4.46 -19.56
N VAL A 119 0.92 3.71 -18.47
CA VAL A 119 -0.22 2.85 -18.10
C VAL A 119 -1.50 3.66 -17.93
N PHE A 120 -1.40 4.92 -17.50
CA PHE A 120 -2.53 5.84 -17.33
C PHE A 120 -3.17 6.30 -18.64
N TRP A 121 -2.49 6.09 -19.78
CA TRP A 121 -3.04 6.36 -21.10
C TRP A 121 -3.94 5.23 -21.63
N LYS A 122 -3.82 4.01 -21.11
CA LYS A 122 -4.59 2.83 -21.57
C LYS A 122 -6.09 3.08 -21.74
N PRO A 123 -6.81 3.75 -20.80
CA PRO A 123 -8.23 4.00 -20.95
C PRO A 123 -8.60 4.87 -22.17
N PHE A 124 -7.65 5.62 -22.70
CA PHE A 124 -7.84 6.52 -23.84
C PHE A 124 -7.37 5.96 -25.19
N GLN A 125 -6.86 4.74 -25.24
CA GLN A 125 -6.37 4.13 -26.48
C GLN A 125 -7.49 3.77 -27.47
N LYS A 126 -8.67 3.39 -26.96
CA LYS A 126 -9.79 2.95 -27.79
C LYS A 126 -11.01 3.82 -27.56
N LYS A 127 -11.51 4.47 -28.65
CA LYS A 127 -12.72 5.30 -28.58
C LYS A 127 -13.97 4.44 -28.34
N PRO A 128 -14.76 4.72 -27.28
CA PRO A 128 -16.07 4.08 -27.09
C PRO A 128 -17.08 4.50 -28.14
N ALA A 129 -17.97 3.60 -28.52
CA ALA A 129 -19.02 3.90 -29.50
C ALA A 129 -19.98 5.03 -29.06
N ALA A 130 -20.24 5.13 -27.75
CA ALA A 130 -21.15 6.12 -27.17
C ALA A 130 -20.56 7.53 -27.04
N ILE A 131 -19.33 7.79 -27.52
CA ILE A 131 -18.67 9.10 -27.46
C ILE A 131 -18.43 9.60 -28.89
N THR A 132 -18.77 10.86 -29.19
CA THR A 132 -18.50 11.46 -30.48
C THR A 132 -17.00 11.59 -30.74
N ALA A 133 -16.60 11.71 -32.00
CA ALA A 133 -15.18 11.86 -32.37
C ALA A 133 -14.56 13.14 -31.80
N ASP A 134 -15.32 14.23 -31.78
CA ASP A 134 -14.85 15.51 -31.28
C ASP A 134 -14.72 15.55 -29.78
N ASP A 135 -15.71 15.02 -29.05
CA ASP A 135 -15.61 14.85 -27.60
C ASP A 135 -14.43 13.97 -27.22
N TRP A 136 -14.21 12.88 -27.98
CA TRP A 136 -13.11 11.96 -27.67
C TRP A 136 -11.74 12.60 -27.88
N ARG A 137 -11.56 13.37 -28.95
CA ARG A 137 -10.31 14.13 -29.15
C ARG A 137 -10.05 15.11 -28.01
N ASN A 138 -11.06 15.89 -27.63
CA ASN A 138 -10.93 16.82 -26.50
C ASN A 138 -10.55 16.09 -25.19
N LEU A 139 -11.20 14.95 -24.90
CA LEU A 139 -10.89 14.13 -23.73
C LEU A 139 -9.46 13.59 -23.76
N GLN A 140 -8.99 13.14 -24.93
CA GLN A 140 -7.62 12.65 -25.11
C GLN A 140 -6.58 13.77 -24.93
N GLU A 141 -6.80 14.96 -25.45
CA GLU A 141 -5.91 16.12 -25.26
C GLU A 141 -5.79 16.50 -23.80
N ARG A 142 -6.92 16.58 -23.10
CA ARG A 142 -6.94 16.84 -21.64
C ARG A 142 -6.26 15.74 -20.86
N ALA A 143 -6.43 14.48 -21.25
CA ALA A 143 -5.75 13.34 -20.62
C ALA A 143 -4.23 13.41 -20.80
N ARG A 144 -3.75 13.75 -22.00
CA ARG A 144 -2.31 13.94 -22.27
C ARG A 144 -1.70 14.99 -21.35
N LEU A 145 -2.34 16.15 -21.26
CA LEU A 145 -1.90 17.23 -20.37
C LEU A 145 -1.90 16.80 -18.90
N SER A 146 -2.96 16.12 -18.46
CA SER A 146 -3.06 15.62 -17.07
C SER A 146 -2.01 14.55 -16.78
N ILE A 147 -1.75 13.61 -17.68
CA ILE A 147 -0.72 12.58 -17.49
C ILE A 147 0.66 13.24 -17.44
N GLN A 148 0.98 14.13 -18.38
CA GLN A 148 2.27 14.80 -18.42
C GLN A 148 2.53 15.59 -17.13
N LYS A 149 1.58 16.45 -16.75
CA LYS A 149 1.76 17.39 -15.64
C LYS A 149 1.55 16.72 -14.27
N ASN A 150 0.45 15.99 -14.13
CA ASN A 150 0.00 15.55 -12.82
C ASN A 150 0.51 14.15 -12.48
N VAL A 151 0.52 13.22 -13.43
CA VAL A 151 0.99 11.85 -13.16
C VAL A 151 2.52 11.80 -13.17
N ILE A 152 3.14 12.11 -14.30
CA ILE A 152 4.62 12.03 -14.43
C ILE A 152 5.27 12.99 -13.44
N GLY A 153 4.77 14.23 -13.31
CA GLY A 153 5.27 15.19 -12.31
C GLY A 153 5.16 14.70 -10.88
N SER A 154 4.11 13.94 -10.54
CA SER A 154 3.97 13.34 -9.20
C SER A 154 4.97 12.21 -8.96
N TYR A 155 5.24 11.35 -9.94
CA TYR A 155 6.27 10.32 -9.81
C TYR A 155 7.69 10.92 -9.75
N GLN A 156 7.95 12.03 -10.45
CA GLN A 156 9.19 12.81 -10.30
C GLN A 156 9.33 13.39 -8.89
N ALA A 157 8.24 13.89 -8.30
CA ALA A 157 8.23 14.37 -6.93
C ALA A 157 8.51 13.24 -5.92
N ILE A 158 7.97 12.02 -6.16
CA ILE A 158 8.29 10.84 -5.36
C ILE A 158 9.78 10.49 -5.48
N ASP A 159 10.34 10.43 -6.69
CA ASP A 159 11.77 10.14 -6.91
C ASP A 159 12.66 11.16 -6.18
N SER A 160 12.36 12.45 -6.34
CA SER A 160 13.09 13.52 -5.65
C SER A 160 13.01 13.40 -4.13
N PHE A 161 11.83 13.11 -3.58
CA PHE A 161 11.65 12.90 -2.14
C PHE A 161 12.46 11.71 -1.63
N PHE A 162 12.41 10.58 -2.31
CA PHE A 162 13.18 9.40 -1.92
C PHE A 162 14.68 9.68 -1.96
N ALA A 163 15.18 10.29 -3.03
CA ALA A 163 16.61 10.56 -3.20
C ALA A 163 17.15 11.57 -2.19
N ASN A 164 16.41 12.66 -1.94
CA ASN A 164 16.94 13.82 -1.22
C ASN A 164 16.50 13.89 0.25
N GLU A 165 15.39 13.26 0.62
CA GLU A 165 14.83 13.36 1.97
C GLU A 165 14.73 12.01 2.67
N TYR A 166 14.14 10.99 2.03
CA TYR A 166 13.80 9.73 2.69
C TYR A 166 15.01 8.82 2.90
N LEU A 167 15.74 8.47 1.83
CA LEU A 167 16.90 7.58 1.90
C LEU A 167 18.04 8.10 2.78
N PRO A 168 18.36 9.43 2.82
CA PRO A 168 19.37 9.96 3.74
C PRO A 168 18.98 9.85 5.21
N ARG A 169 17.67 9.87 5.53
CA ARG A 169 17.15 9.95 6.91
C ARG A 169 16.54 8.65 7.41
N THR A 170 16.38 7.67 6.53
CA THR A 170 15.77 6.38 6.91
C THR A 170 16.70 5.58 7.83
N ARG A 171 16.12 4.78 8.71
CA ARG A 171 16.85 4.00 9.71
C ARG A 171 17.74 2.93 9.08
N THR A 172 18.87 2.64 9.74
CA THR A 172 19.82 1.58 9.34
C THR A 172 19.56 0.25 10.06
N THR A 173 18.82 0.28 11.18
CA THR A 173 18.47 -0.91 11.98
C THR A 173 17.32 -1.69 11.32
N LEU A 174 17.39 -3.04 11.38
CA LEU A 174 16.41 -3.92 10.72
C LEU A 174 15.18 -4.22 11.59
N GLY A 175 15.40 -4.48 12.88
CA GLY A 175 14.36 -4.99 13.77
C GLY A 175 13.22 -3.99 14.03
N ALA A 176 11.99 -4.48 14.14
CA ALA A 176 10.83 -3.68 14.52
C ALA A 176 10.98 -3.11 15.97
N SER A 177 11.78 -3.74 16.82
CA SER A 177 12.11 -3.25 18.18
C SER A 177 12.76 -1.86 18.19
N HIS A 178 13.31 -1.43 17.07
CA HIS A 178 13.90 -0.09 16.92
C HIS A 178 12.90 1.01 16.52
N PHE A 179 11.64 0.65 16.27
CA PHE A 179 10.58 1.64 16.12
C PHE A 179 10.23 2.29 17.47
N PRO A 180 9.65 3.50 17.48
CA PRO A 180 8.98 4.01 18.67
C PRO A 180 7.93 2.98 19.15
N ASN A 181 8.01 2.57 20.43
CA ASN A 181 7.21 1.47 20.98
C ASN A 181 7.33 0.14 20.22
N GLY A 182 8.48 -0.12 19.60
CA GLY A 182 8.67 -1.20 18.64
C GLY A 182 8.41 -2.59 19.19
N LYS A 183 8.73 -2.85 20.48
CA LYS A 183 8.39 -4.13 21.12
C LYS A 183 6.86 -4.34 21.16
N ALA A 184 6.12 -3.36 21.65
CA ALA A 184 4.67 -3.42 21.72
C ALA A 184 4.02 -3.49 20.31
N PHE A 185 4.59 -2.80 19.33
CA PHE A 185 4.17 -2.91 17.93
C PHE A 185 4.37 -4.33 17.39
N TYR A 186 5.53 -4.94 17.65
CA TYR A 186 5.80 -6.30 17.19
C TYR A 186 4.88 -7.33 17.84
N GLU A 187 4.66 -7.24 19.16
CA GLU A 187 3.71 -8.08 19.89
C GLU A 187 2.27 -7.94 19.35
N ASP A 188 1.87 -6.73 19.01
CA ASP A 188 0.58 -6.46 18.38
C ASP A 188 0.48 -7.11 16.99
N ARG A 189 1.53 -7.05 16.17
CA ARG A 189 1.56 -7.75 14.86
C ARG A 189 1.55 -9.26 15.01
N VAL A 190 2.28 -9.83 15.98
CA VAL A 190 2.20 -11.27 16.28
C VAL A 190 0.76 -11.67 16.57
N ARG A 191 0.05 -10.93 17.43
CA ARG A 191 -1.35 -11.21 17.76
C ARG A 191 -2.27 -11.07 16.54
N HIS A 192 -2.08 -10.04 15.72
CA HIS A 192 -2.86 -9.85 14.51
C HIS A 192 -2.73 -11.04 13.54
N TYR A 193 -1.50 -11.45 13.22
CA TYR A 193 -1.26 -12.51 12.24
C TYR A 193 -1.53 -13.92 12.76
N THR A 194 -1.37 -14.17 14.07
CA THR A 194 -1.62 -15.49 14.65
C THR A 194 -3.04 -15.65 15.17
N THR A 195 -3.77 -14.53 15.36
CA THR A 195 -5.08 -14.49 16.05
C THR A 195 -5.06 -15.10 17.46
N THR A 196 -3.88 -15.17 18.07
CA THR A 196 -3.66 -15.76 19.42
C THR A 196 -3.05 -14.74 20.36
N SER A 197 -3.01 -15.08 21.67
CA SER A 197 -2.34 -14.29 22.69
C SER A 197 -0.88 -14.72 22.93
N MET A 198 -0.31 -15.56 22.06
CA MET A 198 1.07 -16.03 22.21
C MET A 198 2.08 -14.89 22.09
N SER A 199 3.14 -14.98 22.87
CA SER A 199 4.30 -14.11 22.76
C SER A 199 5.13 -14.44 21.50
N ALA A 200 6.00 -13.52 21.10
CA ALA A 200 6.93 -13.75 20.00
C ALA A 200 7.86 -14.95 20.28
N GLU A 201 8.29 -15.12 21.53
CA GLU A 201 9.15 -16.22 21.98
C GLU A 201 8.44 -17.57 21.88
N GLU A 202 7.15 -17.65 22.27
CA GLU A 202 6.33 -18.86 22.14
C GLU A 202 6.14 -19.25 20.68
N VAL A 203 5.80 -18.28 19.81
CA VAL A 203 5.67 -18.52 18.36
C VAL A 203 6.99 -18.99 17.75
N TYR A 204 8.11 -18.38 18.13
CA TYR A 204 9.44 -18.80 17.69
C TYR A 204 9.77 -20.23 18.12
N ALA A 205 9.48 -20.59 19.38
CA ALA A 205 9.72 -21.95 19.91
C ALA A 205 8.88 -23.00 19.16
N ILE A 206 7.62 -22.67 18.83
CA ILE A 206 6.77 -23.54 17.98
C ILE A 206 7.40 -23.68 16.59
N GLY A 207 7.85 -22.58 15.98
CA GLY A 207 8.51 -22.59 14.68
C GLY A 207 9.72 -23.52 14.62
N LEU A 208 10.58 -23.51 15.64
CA LEU A 208 11.73 -24.43 15.73
C LEU A 208 11.30 -25.90 15.78
N LYS A 209 10.29 -26.23 16.60
CA LYS A 209 9.75 -27.60 16.70
C LYS A 209 9.15 -28.07 15.36
N GLU A 210 8.41 -27.19 14.69
CA GLU A 210 7.80 -27.52 13.40
C GLU A 210 8.84 -27.71 12.27
N VAL A 211 9.90 -26.90 12.24
CA VAL A 211 11.01 -27.08 11.29
C VAL A 211 11.68 -28.45 11.51
N GLU A 212 11.92 -28.84 12.76
CA GLU A 212 12.49 -30.15 13.08
C GLU A 212 11.55 -31.30 12.69
N ARG A 213 10.24 -31.17 12.99
CA ARG A 213 9.22 -32.16 12.59
C ARG A 213 9.16 -32.32 11.08
N ILE A 214 9.14 -31.22 10.32
CA ILE A 214 9.11 -31.22 8.86
C ILE A 214 10.38 -31.87 8.30
N LYS A 215 11.55 -31.52 8.81
CA LYS A 215 12.83 -32.14 8.39
C LYS A 215 12.78 -33.66 8.53
N ARG A 216 12.36 -34.16 9.69
CA ARG A 216 12.23 -35.63 9.92
C ARG A 216 11.25 -36.28 8.94
N ALA A 217 10.12 -35.62 8.66
CA ALA A 217 9.13 -36.10 7.70
C ALA A 217 9.70 -36.15 6.27
N MET A 218 10.43 -35.13 5.87
CA MET A 218 11.13 -35.09 4.56
C MET A 218 12.17 -36.20 4.45
N ASP A 219 13.02 -36.43 5.48
CA ASP A 219 14.02 -37.49 5.51
C ASP A 219 13.38 -38.88 5.36
N SER A 220 12.17 -39.08 5.87
CA SER A 220 11.44 -40.36 5.75
C SER A 220 10.88 -40.60 4.34
N VAL A 221 10.67 -39.55 3.56
CA VAL A 221 10.17 -39.65 2.16
C VAL A 221 11.30 -39.83 1.16
N ILE A 222 12.49 -39.31 1.49
CA ILE A 222 13.68 -39.37 0.60
C ILE A 222 14.41 -40.69 0.70
N ARG A 223 14.23 -41.42 1.80
CA ARG A 223 14.79 -42.77 2.02
C ARG A 223 13.89 -43.85 1.42
#